data_3b794e9b52f6e4aaa1a0ece3defea533
#
_entry.id   3b794e9b52f6e4aaa1a0ece3defea533
#
_cell.length_a   1.000
_cell.length_b   1.000
_cell.length_c   1.000
_cell.angle_alpha   90.00
_cell.angle_beta   90.00
_cell.angle_gamma   90.00
#
_symmetry.space_group_name_H-M   'P 1'
#
loop_
_entity.id
_entity.type
_entity.pdbx_description
1 polymer ?
#
loop_
_entity_poly.entity_id
_entity_poly.type
_entity_poly.pdbx_seq_one_letter_code
_entity_poly.pdbx_strand_id
1 'polypeptide(L)'
;MIALGSDHGGYKLKEEIKKYLDEIGIKYKDFGTYSEERTDYPLYAKKVAEAIQNKECESGILMCRCGAGMSIVANKFKGIRAALVFNQETATASKADDNINVLVIPAEYMSTSEVIASMRAWIATEFKGGRYLERSQMIEEIENENMK
;
A
#
# COMPACT_ATOMS: atom_id res chain seq x y z
N MET A 1 5.56 0.42 11.71
CA MET A 1 6.13 1.41 10.78
C MET A 1 5.61 1.15 9.37
N ILE A 2 5.22 2.20 8.67
CA ILE A 2 4.68 2.11 7.31
C ILE A 2 5.78 2.36 6.28
N ALA A 3 5.92 1.47 5.30
CA ALA A 3 6.84 1.67 4.17
C ALA A 3 6.15 2.53 3.11
N LEU A 4 6.81 3.57 2.62
CA LEU A 4 6.29 4.44 1.57
C LEU A 4 7.14 4.30 0.31
N GLY A 5 6.49 4.17 -0.83
CA GLY A 5 7.17 4.14 -2.12
C GLY A 5 6.35 4.78 -3.21
N SER A 6 7.02 5.49 -4.10
CA SER A 6 6.39 6.09 -5.27
C SER A 6 7.37 6.15 -6.43
N ASP A 7 6.85 6.29 -7.64
CA ASP A 7 7.65 6.75 -8.76
C ASP A 7 7.55 8.28 -8.85
N HIS A 8 8.06 8.86 -9.93
CA HIS A 8 8.01 10.31 -10.14
C HIS A 8 6.57 10.85 -10.17
N GLY A 9 5.60 10.06 -10.65
CA GLY A 9 4.19 10.48 -10.70
C GLY A 9 3.51 10.53 -9.35
N GLY A 10 4.03 9.81 -8.37
CA GLY A 10 3.49 9.82 -7.00
C GLY A 10 4.34 10.59 -5.99
N TYR A 11 5.45 11.17 -6.43
CA TYR A 11 6.40 11.82 -5.52
C TYR A 11 5.79 12.96 -4.69
N LYS A 12 5.08 13.89 -5.33
CA LYS A 12 4.46 15.02 -4.63
C LYS A 12 3.45 14.55 -3.60
N LEU A 13 2.65 13.57 -3.96
CA LEU A 13 1.66 12.99 -3.06
C LEU A 13 2.34 12.29 -1.88
N LYS A 14 3.43 11.57 -2.13
CA LYS A 14 4.19 10.92 -1.07
C LYS A 14 4.69 11.95 -0.03
N GLU A 15 5.17 13.09 -0.49
CA GLU A 15 5.60 14.17 0.40
C GLU A 15 4.44 14.71 1.25
N GLU A 16 3.25 14.84 0.67
CA GLU A 16 2.05 15.25 1.43
C GLU A 16 1.65 14.19 2.47
N ILE A 17 1.71 12.91 2.10
CA ILE A 17 1.42 11.82 3.02
C ILE A 17 2.40 11.82 4.19
N LYS A 18 3.68 12.07 3.94
CA LYS A 18 4.70 12.15 4.99
C LYS A 18 4.37 13.24 6.01
N LYS A 19 3.96 14.42 5.54
CA LYS A 19 3.54 15.51 6.42
C LYS A 19 2.38 15.09 7.32
N TYR A 20 1.39 14.43 6.75
CA TYR A 20 0.22 13.97 7.51
C TYR A 20 0.62 12.92 8.55
N LEU A 21 1.45 11.95 8.18
CA LEU A 21 1.91 10.91 9.11
C LEU A 21 2.73 11.52 10.25
N ASP A 22 3.55 12.54 9.96
CA ASP A 22 4.28 13.29 10.97
C ASP A 22 3.32 13.95 11.95
N GLU A 23 2.25 14.59 11.44
CA GLU A 23 1.25 15.28 12.27
C GLU A 23 0.53 14.31 13.23
N ILE A 24 0.20 13.11 12.79
CA ILE A 24 -0.50 12.13 13.63
C ILE A 24 0.44 11.21 14.39
N GLY A 25 1.75 11.39 14.27
CA GLY A 25 2.75 10.65 15.03
C GLY A 25 2.94 9.19 14.61
N ILE A 26 2.63 8.85 13.38
CA ILE A 26 2.85 7.49 12.85
C ILE A 26 4.21 7.42 12.17
N LYS A 27 5.01 6.45 12.58
CA LYS A 27 6.34 6.21 12.00
C LYS A 27 6.26 5.59 10.63
N TYR A 28 7.11 6.06 9.74
CA TYR A 28 7.22 5.55 8.38
C TYR A 28 8.67 5.53 7.93
N LYS A 29 8.93 4.81 6.85
CA LYS A 29 10.20 4.84 6.16
C LYS A 29 9.97 5.09 4.68
N ASP A 30 10.63 6.10 4.14
CA ASP A 30 10.55 6.49 2.74
C ASP A 30 11.59 5.70 1.93
N PHE A 31 11.11 4.84 1.04
CA PHE A 31 11.95 4.02 0.16
C PHE A 31 12.16 4.65 -1.22
N GLY A 32 11.72 5.89 -1.42
CA GLY A 32 11.87 6.60 -2.69
C GLY A 32 10.58 6.55 -3.53
N THR A 33 10.58 7.23 -4.65
CA THR A 33 11.67 8.04 -5.19
C THR A 33 11.84 9.33 -4.38
N TYR A 34 12.92 10.07 -4.66
CA TYR A 34 13.28 11.27 -3.89
C TYR A 34 13.26 12.54 -4.73
N SER A 35 12.72 12.48 -5.94
CA SER A 35 12.59 13.63 -6.83
C SER A 35 11.50 13.39 -7.87
N GLU A 36 11.23 14.40 -8.69
CA GLU A 36 10.27 14.30 -9.79
C GLU A 36 10.91 13.79 -11.08
N GLU A 37 12.19 13.45 -11.07
CA GLU A 37 12.84 12.87 -12.23
C GLU A 37 12.25 11.51 -12.56
N ARG A 38 12.07 11.27 -13.86
CA ARG A 38 11.50 10.01 -14.34
C ARG A 38 12.25 8.80 -13.79
N THR A 39 11.49 7.85 -13.25
CA THR A 39 12.02 6.61 -12.72
C THR A 39 10.96 5.52 -12.87
N ASP A 40 11.36 4.26 -12.69
CA ASP A 40 10.48 3.12 -12.94
C ASP A 40 9.83 2.62 -11.64
N TYR A 41 8.50 2.58 -11.62
CA TYR A 41 7.72 2.22 -10.44
C TYR A 41 8.06 0.83 -9.85
N PRO A 42 8.41 -0.21 -10.66
CA PRO A 42 8.70 -1.53 -10.07
C PRO A 42 9.82 -1.53 -9.04
N LEU A 43 10.79 -0.64 -9.17
CA LEU A 43 11.90 -0.53 -8.21
C LEU A 43 11.40 -0.23 -6.79
N TYR A 44 10.41 0.65 -6.68
CA TYR A 44 9.88 1.10 -5.40
C TYR A 44 8.84 0.14 -4.82
N ALA A 45 8.02 -0.46 -5.69
CA ALA A 45 7.11 -1.51 -5.26
C ALA A 45 7.88 -2.70 -4.67
N LYS A 46 8.99 -3.07 -5.31
CA LYS A 46 9.87 -4.13 -4.82
C LYS A 46 10.44 -3.79 -3.44
N LYS A 47 10.98 -2.58 -3.26
CA LYS A 47 11.56 -2.16 -1.97
C LYS A 47 10.54 -2.20 -0.84
N VAL A 48 9.33 -1.71 -1.08
CA VAL A 48 8.27 -1.74 -0.07
C VAL A 48 7.84 -3.16 0.25
N ALA A 49 7.63 -3.99 -0.77
CA ALA A 49 7.25 -5.39 -0.57
C ALA A 49 8.31 -6.15 0.24
N GLU A 50 9.58 -5.99 -0.10
CA GLU A 50 10.68 -6.64 0.62
C GLU A 50 10.78 -6.16 2.07
N ALA A 51 10.56 -4.86 2.32
CA ALA A 51 10.57 -4.33 3.68
C ALA A 51 9.48 -4.97 4.55
N ILE A 52 8.33 -5.28 3.97
CA ILE A 52 7.25 -5.97 4.69
C ILE A 52 7.60 -7.44 4.89
N GLN A 53 8.11 -8.12 3.87
CA GLN A 53 8.55 -9.51 3.97
C GLN A 53 9.63 -9.71 5.04
N ASN A 54 10.55 -8.75 5.13
CA ASN A 54 11.66 -8.79 6.10
C ASN A 54 11.25 -8.28 7.49
N LYS A 55 9.98 -7.92 7.66
CA LYS A 55 9.42 -7.40 8.93
C LYS A 55 10.07 -6.10 9.41
N GLU A 56 10.71 -5.37 8.53
CA GLU A 56 11.19 -4.02 8.79
C GLU A 56 10.01 -3.08 8.94
N CYS A 57 8.98 -3.27 8.12
CA CYS A 57 7.72 -2.54 8.17
C CYS A 57 6.56 -3.53 8.21
N GLU A 58 5.48 -3.14 8.88
CA GLU A 58 4.28 -3.98 9.00
C GLU A 58 3.35 -3.85 7.79
N SER A 59 3.36 -2.68 7.17
CA SER A 59 2.48 -2.34 6.05
C SER A 59 3.14 -1.30 5.15
N GLY A 60 2.52 -1.02 4.02
CA GLY A 60 3.05 -0.07 3.08
C GLY A 60 1.99 0.73 2.33
N ILE A 61 2.42 1.85 1.76
CA ILE A 61 1.62 2.67 0.86
C ILE A 61 2.45 2.90 -0.39
N LEU A 62 1.87 2.57 -1.54
CA LEU A 62 2.50 2.76 -2.84
C LEU A 62 1.69 3.73 -3.67
N MET A 63 2.36 4.61 -4.39
CA MET A 63 1.73 5.65 -5.20
C MET A 63 2.41 5.74 -6.56
N CYS A 64 1.62 5.67 -7.60
CA CYS A 64 2.05 6.04 -8.94
C CYS A 64 0.86 6.67 -9.66
N ARG A 65 1.02 7.04 -10.90
CA ARG A 65 0.00 7.79 -11.63
C ARG A 65 -1.38 7.13 -11.58
N CYS A 66 -1.49 5.87 -12.01
CA CYS A 66 -2.76 5.14 -11.99
C CYS A 66 -2.84 4.02 -10.95
N GLY A 67 -1.74 3.68 -10.31
CA GLY A 67 -1.68 2.66 -9.27
C GLY A 67 -1.63 1.22 -9.76
N ALA A 68 -2.06 0.94 -10.98
CA ALA A 68 -2.15 -0.44 -11.49
C ALA A 68 -0.82 -1.17 -11.44
N GLY A 69 0.24 -0.54 -11.95
CA GLY A 69 1.56 -1.17 -11.99
C GLY A 69 2.14 -1.49 -10.62
N MET A 70 1.99 -0.57 -9.68
CA MET A 70 2.40 -0.78 -8.28
C MET A 70 1.69 -1.98 -7.67
N SER A 71 0.38 -2.08 -7.90
CA SER A 71 -0.45 -3.18 -7.43
C SER A 71 0.03 -4.52 -8.00
N ILE A 72 0.28 -4.57 -9.32
CA ILE A 72 0.75 -5.79 -10.00
C ILE A 72 2.07 -6.27 -9.40
N VAL A 73 3.04 -5.37 -9.28
CA VAL A 73 4.36 -5.74 -8.78
C VAL A 73 4.31 -6.17 -7.32
N ALA A 74 3.64 -5.39 -6.47
CA ALA A 74 3.56 -5.70 -5.04
C ALA A 74 2.96 -7.07 -4.79
N ASN A 75 1.92 -7.44 -5.53
CA ASN A 75 1.25 -8.73 -5.37
C ASN A 75 2.04 -9.93 -5.94
N LYS A 76 3.22 -9.71 -6.50
CA LYS A 76 4.11 -10.80 -6.91
C LYS A 76 5.04 -11.26 -5.77
N PHE A 77 4.92 -10.68 -4.60
CA PHE A 77 5.72 -11.03 -3.43
C PHE A 77 4.86 -11.78 -2.42
N LYS A 78 5.37 -12.91 -1.92
CA LYS A 78 4.65 -13.70 -0.91
C LYS A 78 4.34 -12.86 0.31
N GLY A 79 3.12 -13.00 0.81
CA GLY A 79 2.66 -12.31 2.00
C GLY A 79 2.20 -10.89 1.75
N ILE A 80 2.25 -10.41 0.52
CA ILE A 80 1.78 -9.07 0.16
C ILE A 80 0.36 -9.14 -0.36
N ARG A 81 -0.53 -8.37 0.24
CA ARG A 81 -1.91 -8.20 -0.17
C ARG A 81 -2.10 -6.71 -0.46
N ALA A 82 -1.84 -6.32 -1.69
CA ALA A 82 -1.94 -4.94 -2.15
C ALA A 82 -3.28 -4.71 -2.84
N ALA A 83 -3.93 -3.61 -2.50
CA ALA A 83 -5.18 -3.22 -3.14
C ALA A 83 -5.11 -1.80 -3.67
N LEU A 84 -5.50 -1.65 -4.93
CA LEU A 84 -5.70 -0.35 -5.56
C LEU A 84 -7.05 0.19 -5.11
N VAL A 85 -7.04 1.36 -4.47
CA VAL A 85 -8.25 1.98 -3.95
C VAL A 85 -8.49 3.33 -4.62
N PHE A 86 -9.74 3.77 -4.64
CA PHE A 86 -10.14 5.03 -5.26
C PHE A 86 -10.87 5.96 -4.30
N ASN A 87 -11.22 5.48 -3.11
CA ASN A 87 -11.96 6.27 -2.14
C ASN A 87 -11.85 5.62 -0.74
N GLN A 88 -12.42 6.32 0.23
CA GLN A 88 -12.42 5.87 1.62
C GLN A 88 -13.15 4.54 1.81
N GLU A 89 -14.26 4.32 1.10
CA GLU A 89 -15.04 3.08 1.20
C GLU A 89 -14.23 1.87 0.77
N THR A 90 -13.55 1.95 -0.38
CA THR A 90 -12.76 0.83 -0.87
C THR A 90 -11.52 0.58 -0.01
N ALA A 91 -10.92 1.62 0.55
CA ALA A 91 -9.81 1.48 1.49
C ALA A 91 -10.25 0.75 2.75
N THR A 92 -11.40 1.13 3.31
CA THR A 92 -11.96 0.50 4.51
C THR A 92 -12.33 -0.96 4.23
N ALA A 93 -13.08 -1.23 3.16
CA ALA A 93 -13.52 -2.57 2.82
C ALA A 93 -12.34 -3.52 2.57
N SER A 94 -11.35 -3.07 1.83
CA SER A 94 -10.17 -3.88 1.52
C SER A 94 -9.42 -4.32 2.79
N LYS A 95 -9.31 -3.44 3.76
CA LYS A 95 -8.68 -3.76 5.04
C LYS A 95 -9.56 -4.66 5.88
N ALA A 96 -10.83 -4.32 6.03
CA ALA A 96 -11.77 -5.05 6.89
C ALA A 96 -12.00 -6.48 6.40
N ASP A 97 -12.17 -6.66 5.10
CA ASP A 97 -12.54 -7.94 4.51
C ASP A 97 -11.34 -8.78 4.07
N ASP A 98 -10.32 -8.16 3.51
CA ASP A 98 -9.21 -8.88 2.87
C ASP A 98 -7.85 -8.66 3.57
N ASN A 99 -7.84 -7.91 4.63
CA ASN A 99 -6.63 -7.66 5.43
C ASN A 99 -5.45 -7.21 4.59
N ILE A 100 -5.66 -6.23 3.73
CA ILE A 100 -4.58 -5.73 2.89
C ILE A 100 -3.48 -5.10 3.75
N ASN A 101 -2.24 -5.35 3.36
CA ASN A 101 -1.08 -4.77 4.02
C ASN A 101 -0.35 -3.74 3.16
N VAL A 102 -0.81 -3.54 1.93
CA VAL A 102 -0.31 -2.47 1.06
C VAL A 102 -1.48 -1.73 0.44
N LEU A 103 -1.54 -0.44 0.71
CA LEU A 103 -2.52 0.47 0.13
C LEU A 103 -1.91 1.08 -1.12
N VAL A 104 -2.56 0.94 -2.27
CA VAL A 104 -2.06 1.49 -3.53
C VAL A 104 -2.95 2.65 -3.97
N ILE A 105 -2.34 3.80 -4.20
CA ILE A 105 -3.02 5.06 -4.49
C ILE A 105 -2.76 5.49 -5.94
N PRO A 106 -3.82 5.74 -6.73
CA PRO A 106 -3.69 6.28 -8.07
C PRO A 106 -3.60 7.82 -8.00
N ALA A 107 -2.39 8.33 -7.90
CA ALA A 107 -2.13 9.75 -7.61
C ALA A 107 -2.83 10.74 -8.56
N GLU A 108 -3.01 10.37 -9.84
CA GLU A 108 -3.65 11.24 -10.83
C GLU A 108 -5.18 11.29 -10.70
N TYR A 109 -5.77 10.29 -10.06
CA TYR A 109 -7.22 10.10 -10.05
C TYR A 109 -7.88 10.37 -8.70
N MET A 110 -7.13 10.82 -7.73
CA MET A 110 -7.65 11.16 -6.40
C MET A 110 -7.11 12.51 -5.97
N SER A 111 -7.96 13.31 -5.32
CA SER A 111 -7.50 14.54 -4.68
C SER A 111 -6.69 14.23 -3.44
N THR A 112 -5.85 15.16 -3.00
CA THR A 112 -5.07 14.98 -1.77
C THR A 112 -5.96 14.73 -0.56
N SER A 113 -7.10 15.42 -0.46
CA SER A 113 -8.03 15.20 0.66
C SER A 113 -8.65 13.80 0.64
N GLU A 114 -8.98 13.27 -0.53
CA GLU A 114 -9.49 11.91 -0.67
C GLU A 114 -8.43 10.88 -0.29
N VAL A 115 -7.19 11.11 -0.69
CA VAL A 115 -6.06 10.23 -0.33
C VAL A 115 -5.88 10.19 1.18
N ILE A 116 -5.87 11.35 1.82
CA ILE A 116 -5.70 11.43 3.28
C ILE A 116 -6.87 10.72 4.00
N ALA A 117 -8.11 10.94 3.55
CA ALA A 117 -9.27 10.28 4.13
C ALA A 117 -9.20 8.76 3.97
N SER A 118 -8.78 8.28 2.80
CA SER A 118 -8.61 6.85 2.51
C SER A 118 -7.52 6.22 3.37
N MET A 119 -6.40 6.90 3.51
CA MET A 119 -5.28 6.44 4.33
C MET A 119 -5.66 6.38 5.81
N ARG A 120 -6.34 7.40 6.32
CA ARG A 120 -6.85 7.42 7.70
C ARG A 120 -7.77 6.24 7.96
N ALA A 121 -8.72 6.01 7.06
CA ALA A 121 -9.66 4.92 7.18
C ALA A 121 -8.94 3.56 7.19
N TRP A 122 -7.99 3.38 6.29
CA TRP A 122 -7.19 2.16 6.22
C TRP A 122 -6.39 1.92 7.50
N ILE A 123 -5.73 2.94 8.03
CA ILE A 123 -4.96 2.84 9.28
C ILE A 123 -5.87 2.46 10.46
N ALA A 124 -7.06 3.07 10.54
CA ALA A 124 -7.99 2.89 11.65
C ALA A 124 -8.82 1.61 11.57
N THR A 125 -8.87 0.96 10.42
CA THR A 125 -9.72 -0.23 10.22
C THR A 125 -9.01 -1.50 10.68
N GLU A 126 -9.72 -2.36 11.40
CA GLU A 126 -9.24 -3.67 11.80
C GLU A 126 -9.81 -4.76 10.89
N PHE A 127 -9.06 -5.82 10.70
CA PHE A 127 -9.52 -6.99 9.97
C PHE A 127 -10.64 -7.68 10.76
N LYS A 128 -11.73 -8.03 10.07
CA LYS A 128 -12.90 -8.64 10.70
C LYS A 128 -12.67 -10.05 11.27
N GLY A 129 -11.77 -10.84 10.64
CA GLY A 129 -11.57 -12.23 11.04
C GLY A 129 -12.78 -13.11 10.70
N GLY A 130 -13.00 -14.18 11.48
CA GLY A 130 -14.09 -15.10 11.24
C GLY A 130 -14.07 -15.72 9.84
N ARG A 131 -15.18 -15.67 9.11
CA ARG A 131 -15.24 -16.18 7.74
C ARG A 131 -14.29 -15.48 6.78
N TYR A 132 -13.92 -14.22 7.08
CA TYR A 132 -12.94 -13.47 6.28
C TYR A 132 -11.54 -14.03 6.48
N LEU A 133 -11.23 -14.52 7.67
CA LEU A 133 -9.97 -15.21 7.94
C LEU A 133 -9.86 -16.50 7.11
N GLU A 134 -10.94 -17.26 7.00
CA GLU A 134 -10.97 -18.48 6.18
C GLU A 134 -10.61 -18.18 4.73
N ARG A 135 -11.16 -17.11 4.16
CA ARG A 135 -10.85 -16.66 2.80
C ARG A 135 -9.39 -16.22 2.67
N SER A 136 -8.90 -15.49 3.66
CA SER A 136 -7.50 -15.05 3.69
C SER A 136 -6.54 -16.25 3.73
N GLN A 137 -6.89 -17.29 4.46
CA GLN A 137 -6.13 -18.54 4.50
C GLN A 137 -6.14 -19.28 3.16
N MET A 138 -7.27 -19.24 2.44
CA MET A 138 -7.35 -19.78 1.09
C MET A 138 -6.41 -19.06 0.12
N ILE A 139 -6.31 -17.75 0.24
CA ILE A 139 -5.38 -16.94 -0.56
C ILE A 139 -3.94 -17.37 -0.25
N GLU A 140 -3.60 -17.56 1.01
CA GLU A 140 -2.28 -18.00 1.43
C GLU A 140 -1.94 -19.40 0.90
N GLU A 141 -2.89 -20.31 0.92
CA GLU A 141 -2.72 -21.64 0.32
C GLU A 141 -2.42 -21.59 -1.17
N ILE A 142 -3.19 -20.77 -1.91
CA ILE A 142 -2.98 -20.55 -3.35
C ILE A 142 -1.58 -19.98 -3.60
N GLU A 143 -1.20 -19.00 -2.80
CA GLU A 143 0.13 -18.38 -2.87
C GLU A 143 1.23 -19.42 -2.69
N ASN A 144 1.12 -20.26 -1.65
CA ASN A 144 2.10 -21.29 -1.36
C ASN A 144 2.22 -22.33 -2.46
N GLU A 145 1.12 -22.68 -3.10
CA GLU A 145 1.12 -23.62 -4.24
C GLU A 145 1.74 -23.02 -5.49
N ASN A 146 1.48 -21.75 -5.74
CA ASN A 146 1.81 -21.09 -6.99
C ASN A 146 3.13 -20.32 -6.96
N MET A 147 3.52 -19.78 -5.84
CA MET A 147 4.75 -19.01 -5.65
C MET A 147 5.79 -19.85 -4.91
N LYS A 148 6.37 -20.79 -5.59
CA LYS A 148 7.40 -21.68 -5.01
C LYS A 148 8.80 -21.01 -4.95
#